data_82f9a4d7b0a441ea7458c082ac01d174
#
_entry.id   82f9a4d7b0a441ea7458c082ac01d174
#
_cell.length_a   1.000
_cell.length_b   1.000
_cell.length_c   1.000
_cell.angle_alpha   90.00
_cell.angle_beta   90.00
_cell.angle_gamma   90.00
#
_symmetry.space_group_name_H-M   'P 1'
#
loop_
_entity.id
_entity.type
_entity.pdbx_description
1 polymer ?
#
loop_
_entity_poly.entity_id
_entity_poly.type
_entity_poly.pdbx_seq_one_letter_code
_entity_poly.pdbx_strand_id
1 'polypeptide(L)'
;ELLETWKQVEPLLDQLQAPSCGDMAKQLNQPLAKLERSLLELAKSGRLVALGNHRFYLPRRLQEIADVVQAMAEQTAQGTMTVKDFRDRTGIGRNVAIDVLEFFDKRGFTRRQGNERIVVRPFNP
;
A
#
# COMPACT_ATOMS: atom_id res chain seq x y z
N GLU A 1 7.27 6.02 -22.52
CA GLU A 1 6.26 7.04 -22.39
C GLU A 1 5.28 6.66 -21.27
N LEU A 2 4.72 7.65 -20.59
CA LEU A 2 4.05 7.42 -19.31
C LEU A 2 2.77 6.60 -19.44
N LEU A 3 1.99 6.80 -20.50
CA LEU A 3 0.77 6.03 -20.72
C LEU A 3 1.08 4.55 -20.97
N GLU A 4 2.13 4.25 -21.71
CA GLU A 4 2.55 2.88 -21.93
C GLU A 4 2.97 2.22 -20.63
N THR A 5 3.74 2.93 -19.80
CA THR A 5 4.13 2.42 -18.49
C THR A 5 2.89 2.14 -17.64
N TRP A 6 1.93 3.05 -17.62
CA TRP A 6 0.68 2.87 -16.86
C TRP A 6 -0.04 1.59 -17.29
N LYS A 7 -0.17 1.37 -18.59
CA LYS A 7 -0.83 0.16 -19.10
C LYS A 7 -0.11 -1.12 -18.70
N GLN A 8 1.22 -1.05 -18.55
CA GLN A 8 2.00 -2.21 -18.14
C GLN A 8 1.94 -2.48 -16.64
N VAL A 9 1.96 -1.43 -15.82
CA VAL A 9 2.05 -1.61 -14.36
C VAL A 9 0.70 -1.77 -13.69
N GLU A 10 -0.37 -1.18 -14.23
CA GLU A 10 -1.69 -1.26 -13.61
C GLU A 10 -2.11 -2.70 -13.33
N PRO A 11 -2.07 -3.62 -14.31
CA PRO A 11 -2.47 -5.00 -14.02
C PRO A 11 -1.55 -5.72 -13.03
N LEU A 12 -0.26 -5.35 -12.99
CA LEU A 12 0.67 -5.95 -12.03
C LEU A 12 0.41 -5.48 -10.60
N LEU A 13 -0.04 -4.23 -10.45
CA LEU A 13 -0.33 -3.65 -9.15
C LEU A 13 -1.74 -3.94 -8.65
N ASP A 14 -2.56 -4.59 -9.46
CA ASP A 14 -3.97 -4.83 -9.13
C ASP A 14 -4.13 -6.04 -8.23
N GLN A 15 -3.56 -5.94 -7.04
CA GLN A 15 -3.62 -6.99 -6.02
C GLN A 15 -3.35 -6.37 -4.65
N LEU A 16 -3.68 -7.10 -3.58
CA LEU A 16 -3.51 -6.58 -2.22
C LEU A 16 -2.06 -6.38 -1.86
N GLN A 17 -1.18 -7.30 -2.27
CA GLN A 17 0.25 -7.13 -2.05
C GLN A 17 0.90 -6.66 -3.34
N ALA A 18 1.19 -5.38 -3.42
CA ALA A 18 1.85 -4.81 -4.59
C ALA A 18 3.25 -5.38 -4.76
N PRO A 19 3.65 -5.78 -5.96
CA PRO A 19 5.02 -6.20 -6.22
C PRO A 19 5.99 -5.03 -6.04
N SER A 20 7.24 -5.33 -5.75
CA SER A 20 8.27 -4.31 -5.64
C SER A 20 8.60 -3.73 -7.02
N CYS A 21 9.19 -2.53 -7.04
CA CYS A 21 9.68 -1.95 -8.29
C CYS A 21 10.69 -2.86 -8.97
N GLY A 22 11.58 -3.50 -8.17
CA GLY A 22 12.57 -4.42 -8.72
C GLY A 22 11.93 -5.62 -9.42
N ASP A 23 10.90 -6.20 -8.81
CA ASP A 23 10.19 -7.33 -9.41
C ASP A 23 9.51 -6.91 -10.71
N MET A 24 8.86 -5.75 -10.73
CA MET A 24 8.21 -5.25 -11.94
C MET A 24 9.22 -4.94 -13.04
N ALA A 25 10.36 -4.34 -12.68
CA ALA A 25 11.42 -4.04 -13.66
C ALA A 25 11.92 -5.31 -14.34
N LYS A 26 12.11 -6.37 -13.56
CA LYS A 26 12.52 -7.66 -14.11
C LYS A 26 11.44 -8.23 -15.02
N GLN A 27 10.20 -8.22 -14.57
CA GLN A 27 9.08 -8.78 -15.32
C GLN A 27 8.85 -8.03 -16.64
N LEU A 28 9.04 -6.72 -16.62
CA LEU A 28 8.85 -5.87 -17.81
C LEU A 28 10.12 -5.70 -18.63
N ASN A 29 11.23 -6.28 -18.19
CA ASN A 29 12.53 -6.17 -18.83
C ASN A 29 12.92 -4.70 -19.06
N GLN A 30 12.81 -3.90 -17.99
CA GLN A 30 13.13 -2.48 -18.03
C GLN A 30 14.17 -2.13 -16.96
N PRO A 31 14.98 -1.10 -17.17
CA PRO A 31 15.89 -0.62 -16.12
C PRO A 31 15.10 -0.11 -14.91
N LEU A 32 15.53 -0.53 -13.72
CA LEU A 32 14.85 -0.16 -12.48
C LEU A 32 14.73 1.35 -12.31
N ALA A 33 15.82 2.09 -12.53
CA ALA A 33 15.81 3.53 -12.32
C ALA A 33 14.82 4.24 -13.25
N LYS A 34 14.70 3.77 -14.48
CA LYS A 34 13.74 4.34 -15.44
C LYS A 34 12.31 4.06 -15.00
N LEU A 35 12.04 2.83 -14.56
CA LEU A 35 10.70 2.46 -14.09
C LEU A 35 10.33 3.27 -12.86
N GLU A 36 11.23 3.41 -11.89
CA GLU A 36 10.96 4.18 -10.69
C GLU A 36 10.61 5.63 -11.00
N ARG A 37 11.32 6.26 -11.95
CA ARG A 37 10.99 7.64 -12.35
C ARG A 37 9.59 7.74 -12.92
N SER A 38 9.21 6.78 -13.77
CA SER A 38 7.86 6.75 -14.35
C SER A 38 6.79 6.56 -13.27
N LEU A 39 7.05 5.67 -12.30
CA LEU A 39 6.09 5.42 -11.22
C LEU A 39 5.93 6.66 -10.33
N LEU A 40 7.00 7.41 -10.07
CA LEU A 40 6.91 8.66 -9.32
C LEU A 40 6.09 9.70 -10.07
N GLU A 41 6.22 9.78 -11.39
CA GLU A 41 5.39 10.67 -12.20
C GLU A 41 3.92 10.27 -12.14
N LEU A 42 3.63 8.97 -12.20
CA LEU A 42 2.27 8.47 -12.08
C LEU A 42 1.69 8.77 -10.68
N ALA A 43 2.52 8.72 -9.64
CA ALA A 43 2.10 9.08 -8.29
C ALA A 43 1.78 10.57 -8.20
N LYS A 44 2.58 11.43 -8.82
CA LYS A 44 2.32 12.86 -8.85
C LYS A 44 1.01 13.19 -9.54
N SER A 45 0.64 12.42 -10.57
CA SER A 45 -0.62 12.64 -11.29
C SER A 45 -1.83 12.04 -10.59
N GLY A 46 -1.62 11.33 -9.46
CA GLY A 46 -2.72 10.72 -8.71
C GLY A 46 -3.11 9.33 -9.16
N ARG A 47 -2.47 8.77 -10.17
CA ARG A 47 -2.78 7.41 -10.63
C ARG A 47 -2.25 6.33 -9.70
N LEU A 48 -1.18 6.64 -8.97
CA LEU A 48 -0.59 5.75 -7.97
C LEU A 48 -0.41 6.50 -6.67
N VAL A 49 -0.24 5.74 -5.59
CA VAL A 49 0.15 6.28 -4.29
C VAL A 49 1.53 5.73 -3.97
N ALA A 50 2.48 6.62 -3.70
CA ALA A 50 3.82 6.22 -3.33
C ALA A 50 3.89 5.98 -1.83
N LEU A 51 4.29 4.79 -1.42
CA LEU A 51 4.61 4.48 -0.04
C LEU A 51 6.14 4.60 0.13
N GLY A 52 6.60 4.62 1.34
CA GLY A 52 8.03 4.59 1.59
C GLY A 52 8.67 3.33 1.01
N ASN A 53 10.02 3.33 0.89
CA ASN A 53 10.80 2.18 0.42
C ASN A 53 10.49 1.78 -1.02
N HIS A 54 10.22 2.78 -1.86
CA HIS A 54 10.03 2.59 -3.31
C HIS A 54 8.91 1.61 -3.64
N ARG A 55 7.82 1.66 -2.87
CA ARG A 55 6.64 0.82 -3.12
C ARG A 55 5.49 1.70 -3.55
N PHE A 56 4.71 1.20 -4.52
CA PHE A 56 3.58 1.95 -5.07
C PHE A 56 2.33 1.09 -5.03
N TYR A 57 1.19 1.75 -4.83
CA TYR A 57 -0.11 1.09 -4.79
C TYR A 57 -1.10 1.77 -5.71
N LEU A 58 -2.03 1.00 -6.27
CA LEU A 58 -3.21 1.57 -6.88
C LEU A 58 -4.09 2.16 -5.77
N PRO A 59 -4.62 3.37 -5.95
CA PRO A 59 -5.50 3.96 -4.93
C PRO A 59 -6.66 3.05 -4.53
N ARG A 60 -7.28 2.36 -5.48
CA ARG A 60 -8.41 1.46 -5.19
C ARG A 60 -8.01 0.27 -4.31
N ARG A 61 -6.80 -0.26 -4.51
CA ARG A 61 -6.32 -1.36 -3.68
C ARG A 61 -5.96 -0.89 -2.28
N LEU A 62 -5.39 0.29 -2.18
CA LEU A 62 -5.07 0.87 -0.88
C LEU A 62 -6.34 1.18 -0.10
N GLN A 63 -7.38 1.68 -0.77
CA GLN A 63 -8.68 1.91 -0.15
C GLN A 63 -9.30 0.60 0.33
N GLU A 64 -9.19 -0.46 -0.45
CA GLU A 64 -9.68 -1.78 -0.06
C GLU A 64 -8.98 -2.26 1.21
N ILE A 65 -7.67 -2.07 1.30
CA ILE A 65 -6.91 -2.44 2.50
C ILE A 65 -7.36 -1.57 3.70
N ALA A 66 -7.57 -0.28 3.47
CA ALA A 66 -8.05 0.60 4.54
C ALA A 66 -9.43 0.15 5.04
N ASP A 67 -10.30 -0.29 4.14
CA ASP A 67 -11.62 -0.79 4.52
C ASP A 67 -11.51 -2.05 5.37
N VAL A 68 -10.56 -2.92 5.07
CA VAL A 68 -10.29 -4.11 5.89
C VAL A 68 -9.82 -3.69 7.29
N VAL A 69 -8.92 -2.73 7.37
CA VAL A 69 -8.42 -2.22 8.66
C VAL A 69 -9.56 -1.64 9.48
N GLN A 70 -10.43 -0.86 8.84
CA GLN A 70 -11.59 -0.27 9.52
C GLN A 70 -12.51 -1.37 10.08
N ALA A 71 -12.79 -2.39 9.28
CA ALA A 71 -13.62 -3.51 9.69
C ALA A 71 -12.99 -4.28 10.85
N MET A 72 -11.68 -4.50 10.82
CA MET A 72 -10.98 -5.18 11.90
C MET A 72 -11.09 -4.41 13.21
N ALA A 73 -10.90 -3.09 13.15
CA ALA A 73 -11.01 -2.23 14.33
C ALA A 73 -12.41 -2.31 14.93
N GLU A 74 -13.44 -2.39 14.09
CA GLU A 74 -14.83 -2.46 14.55
C GLU A 74 -15.18 -3.82 15.17
N GLN A 75 -14.39 -4.85 14.88
CA GLN A 75 -14.65 -6.21 15.35
C GLN A 75 -14.01 -6.52 16.71
N THR A 76 -13.21 -5.61 17.27
CA THR A 76 -12.58 -5.82 18.57
C THR A 76 -13.16 -4.83 19.58
N ALA A 77 -13.19 -5.25 20.86
CA ALA A 77 -13.76 -4.42 21.92
C ALA A 77 -13.01 -3.10 22.11
N GLN A 78 -11.67 -3.13 21.95
CA GLN A 78 -10.84 -1.94 22.13
C GLN A 78 -10.54 -1.22 20.81
N GLY A 79 -10.98 -1.76 19.68
CA GLY A 79 -10.68 -1.19 18.38
C GLY A 79 -9.22 -1.29 17.98
N THR A 80 -8.49 -2.26 18.52
CA THR A 80 -7.05 -2.40 18.29
C THR A 80 -6.75 -3.57 17.35
N MET A 81 -5.61 -3.48 16.66
CA MET A 81 -5.08 -4.60 15.87
C MET A 81 -3.57 -4.58 15.89
N THR A 82 -2.97 -5.75 15.70
CA THR A 82 -1.52 -5.90 15.58
C THR A 82 -1.14 -6.12 14.11
N VAL A 83 0.16 -6.00 13.80
CA VAL A 83 0.66 -6.35 12.47
C VAL A 83 0.32 -7.80 12.13
N LYS A 84 0.41 -8.69 13.14
CA LYS A 84 0.07 -10.10 12.92
C LYS A 84 -1.38 -10.27 12.54
N ASP A 85 -2.30 -9.60 13.22
CA ASP A 85 -3.73 -9.64 12.91
C ASP A 85 -3.98 -9.16 11.47
N PHE A 86 -3.35 -8.07 11.09
CA PHE A 86 -3.46 -7.52 9.74
C PHE A 86 -2.96 -8.51 8.69
N ARG A 87 -1.80 -9.11 8.92
CA ARG A 87 -1.24 -10.10 8.00
C ARG A 87 -2.12 -11.34 7.88
N ASP A 88 -2.62 -11.82 9.01
CA ASP A 88 -3.49 -13.00 9.02
C ASP A 88 -4.76 -12.73 8.21
N ARG A 89 -5.29 -11.51 8.30
CA ARG A 89 -6.54 -11.15 7.61
C ARG A 89 -6.33 -10.89 6.12
N THR A 90 -5.24 -10.25 5.73
CA THR A 90 -5.02 -9.82 4.34
C THR A 90 -4.17 -10.77 3.52
N GLY A 91 -3.36 -11.60 4.17
CA GLY A 91 -2.38 -12.42 3.48
C GLY A 91 -1.13 -11.66 3.03
N ILE A 92 -1.02 -10.39 3.38
CA ILE A 92 0.13 -9.56 2.99
C ILE A 92 1.35 -9.96 3.82
N GLY A 93 2.52 -10.07 3.17
CA GLY A 93 3.77 -10.41 3.83
C GLY A 93 4.23 -9.31 4.78
N ARG A 94 5.12 -9.66 5.71
CA ARG A 94 5.51 -8.79 6.81
C ARG A 94 6.05 -7.42 6.38
N ASN A 95 6.99 -7.39 5.43
CA ASN A 95 7.61 -6.13 5.04
C ASN A 95 6.62 -5.19 4.37
N VAL A 96 5.77 -5.73 3.50
CA VAL A 96 4.74 -4.94 2.84
C VAL A 96 3.69 -4.46 3.85
N ALA A 97 3.31 -5.33 4.79
CA ALA A 97 2.35 -4.98 5.84
C ALA A 97 2.86 -3.78 6.66
N ILE A 98 4.13 -3.80 7.04
CA ILE A 98 4.72 -2.70 7.80
C ILE A 98 4.71 -1.41 6.99
N ASP A 99 5.09 -1.48 5.70
CA ASP A 99 5.08 -0.30 4.83
C ASP A 99 3.69 0.30 4.72
N VAL A 100 2.67 -0.54 4.53
CA VAL A 100 1.28 -0.08 4.41
C VAL A 100 0.79 0.55 5.71
N LEU A 101 1.02 -0.12 6.84
CA LEU A 101 0.55 0.39 8.13
C LEU A 101 1.27 1.67 8.52
N GLU A 102 2.56 1.79 8.25
CA GLU A 102 3.30 3.02 8.51
C GLU A 102 2.80 4.16 7.62
N PHE A 103 2.43 3.86 6.39
CA PHE A 103 1.81 4.85 5.52
C PHE A 103 0.48 5.33 6.10
N PHE A 104 -0.36 4.41 6.58
CA PHE A 104 -1.62 4.78 7.23
C PHE A 104 -1.40 5.65 8.46
N ASP A 105 -0.35 5.37 9.24
CA ASP A 105 0.01 6.20 10.39
C ASP A 105 0.34 7.63 9.92
N LYS A 106 1.15 7.75 8.89
CA LYS A 106 1.56 9.07 8.35
C LYS A 106 0.38 9.86 7.80
N ARG A 107 -0.60 9.17 7.23
CA ARG A 107 -1.81 9.82 6.71
C ARG A 107 -2.83 10.14 7.79
N GLY A 108 -2.55 9.76 9.04
CA GLY A 108 -3.46 10.05 10.14
C GLY A 108 -4.71 9.18 10.16
N PHE A 109 -4.73 8.10 9.40
CA PHE A 109 -5.82 7.12 9.44
C PHE A 109 -5.70 6.26 10.69
N THR A 110 -4.48 5.78 10.99
CA THR A 110 -4.21 4.95 12.15
C THR A 110 -3.20 5.64 13.06
N ARG A 111 -3.12 5.17 14.30
CA ARG A 111 -2.09 5.59 15.26
C ARG A 111 -1.56 4.36 15.97
N ARG A 112 -0.25 4.26 16.04
CA ARG A 112 0.42 3.15 16.71
C ARG A 112 0.44 3.40 18.21
N GLN A 113 0.12 2.36 18.99
CA GLN A 113 0.17 2.34 20.44
C GLN A 113 0.90 1.07 20.87
N GLY A 114 2.22 1.17 21.09
CA GLY A 114 3.03 -0.01 21.37
C GLY A 114 3.05 -0.97 20.19
N ASN A 115 2.58 -2.19 20.40
CA ASN A 115 2.50 -3.21 19.35
C ASN A 115 1.17 -3.23 18.63
N GLU A 116 0.26 -2.30 18.98
CA GLU A 116 -1.07 -2.25 18.43
C GLU A 116 -1.31 -0.94 17.70
N ARG A 117 -2.35 -0.91 16.89
CA ARG A 117 -2.81 0.28 16.19
C ARG A 117 -4.29 0.46 16.40
N ILE A 118 -4.72 1.71 16.37
CA ILE A 118 -6.15 2.06 16.39
C ILE A 118 -6.46 2.91 15.17
N VAL A 119 -7.70 2.88 14.72
CA VAL A 119 -8.19 3.78 13.68
C VAL A 119 -8.63 5.07 14.34
N VAL A 120 -8.11 6.22 13.90
CA VAL A 120 -8.38 7.51 14.55
C VAL A 120 -9.24 8.44 13.71
N ARG A 121 -9.34 8.19 12.39
CA ARG A 121 -10.21 8.98 11.49
C ARG A 121 -10.40 8.20 10.20
N PRO A 122 -11.35 8.59 9.32
CA PRO A 122 -11.51 7.94 8.03
C PRO A 122 -10.27 8.05 7.18
N PHE A 123 -10.03 7.04 6.33
CA PHE A 123 -8.89 7.07 5.43
C PHE A 123 -9.16 8.03 4.28
N ASN A 124 -8.17 8.91 4.04
CA ASN A 124 -8.21 9.86 2.95
C ASN A 124 -6.88 9.73 2.20
N PRO A 125 -6.89 9.06 1.05
CA PRO A 125 -5.66 8.79 0.29
C PRO A 125 -4.96 10.03 -0.23
#